data_b28950264515ba9ea70a9bd098178bbe
#
_entry.id   b28950264515ba9ea70a9bd098178bbe
#
_cell.length_a   1.000
_cell.length_b   1.000
_cell.length_c   1.000
_cell.angle_alpha   90.00
_cell.angle_beta   90.00
_cell.angle_gamma   90.00
#
_symmetry.space_group_name_H-M   'P 1'
#
loop_
_entity.id
_entity.type
_entity.pdbx_description
1 polymer ?
#
loop_
_entity_poly.entity_id
_entity_poly.type
_entity_poly.pdbx_seq_one_letter_code
_entity_poly.pdbx_strand_id
1 'polypeptide(L)'
;GKSFLVALDAQTGRQHWKIDRASDRACYSTPCVYQQAGQPDTIVFTHSYRGITGVDARSGTVLWELDVFGTHNQRAIGSPVIAGTLVIGSSGFTSGIKNVVAISPDRSAGNELSKEIYRIDKSAPHIPTPLVYHGRLFLWSDIGVLSCLDAQTGEPHWQGRVGGNYFGSPVCVAGRLYCIDQHGVVVVVDATAARLEVLARNELGEASSSTPAVSNGKMYLRTRSRLYSLGNKNQETKK
;
A
#
# COMPACT_ATOMS: atom_id res chain seq x y z
N GLY A 1 -15.71 -12.08 -15.49
CA GLY A 1 -16.39 -12.49 -14.24
C GLY A 1 -17.22 -11.37 -13.63
N LYS A 2 -18.14 -11.71 -12.74
CA LYS A 2 -18.91 -10.72 -11.97
C LYS A 2 -18.15 -10.44 -10.66
N SER A 3 -17.90 -9.17 -10.37
CA SER A 3 -17.35 -8.69 -9.10
C SER A 3 -18.13 -7.47 -8.62
N PHE A 4 -17.94 -7.06 -7.40
CA PHE A 4 -18.63 -5.89 -6.84
C PHE A 4 -17.82 -5.26 -5.71
N LEU A 5 -18.11 -3.98 -5.44
CA LEU A 5 -17.76 -3.31 -4.21
C LEU A 5 -19.02 -3.29 -3.34
N VAL A 6 -18.87 -3.47 -2.04
CA VAL A 6 -19.99 -3.46 -1.10
C VAL A 6 -19.59 -2.80 0.21
N ALA A 7 -20.49 -1.99 0.76
CA ALA A 7 -20.39 -1.51 2.12
C ALA A 7 -21.46 -2.17 3.00
N LEU A 8 -20.98 -2.65 4.15
CA LEU A 8 -21.82 -3.32 5.13
C LEU A 8 -21.78 -2.55 6.45
N ASP A 9 -22.88 -2.54 7.15
CA ASP A 9 -22.93 -2.08 8.54
C ASP A 9 -22.07 -2.99 9.41
N ALA A 10 -21.14 -2.40 10.16
CA ALA A 10 -20.14 -3.15 10.91
C ALA A 10 -20.72 -3.99 12.08
N GLN A 11 -21.90 -3.63 12.60
CA GLN A 11 -22.54 -4.33 13.71
C GLN A 11 -23.53 -5.39 13.23
N THR A 12 -24.30 -5.07 12.18
CA THR A 12 -25.42 -5.90 11.74
C THR A 12 -25.14 -6.71 10.48
N GLY A 13 -24.09 -6.34 9.71
CA GLY A 13 -23.79 -6.92 8.39
C GLY A 13 -24.77 -6.48 7.29
N ARG A 14 -25.72 -5.59 7.58
CA ARG A 14 -26.69 -5.09 6.58
C ARG A 14 -25.97 -4.30 5.50
N GLN A 15 -26.31 -4.58 4.23
CA GLN A 15 -25.77 -3.84 3.10
C GLN A 15 -26.25 -2.38 3.10
N HIS A 16 -25.30 -1.45 3.05
CA HIS A 16 -25.57 -0.03 2.82
C HIS A 16 -25.67 0.27 1.32
N TRP A 17 -24.64 -0.12 0.57
CA TRP A 17 -24.62 0.05 -0.88
C TRP A 17 -23.81 -1.08 -1.54
N LYS A 18 -24.03 -1.26 -2.85
CA LYS A 18 -23.30 -2.19 -3.69
C LYS A 18 -23.10 -1.60 -5.07
N ILE A 19 -21.90 -1.76 -5.64
CA ILE A 19 -21.54 -1.32 -6.99
C ILE A 19 -21.07 -2.55 -7.76
N ASP A 20 -21.77 -2.91 -8.81
CA ASP A 20 -21.36 -4.02 -9.66
C ASP A 20 -20.13 -3.64 -10.49
N ARG A 21 -19.21 -4.59 -10.63
CA ARG A 21 -17.96 -4.49 -11.38
C ARG A 21 -17.84 -5.66 -12.34
N ALA A 22 -17.03 -5.49 -13.39
CA ALA A 22 -16.62 -6.58 -14.25
C ALA A 22 -15.12 -6.82 -14.07
N SER A 23 -14.73 -8.06 -13.84
CA SER A 23 -13.33 -8.45 -13.67
C SER A 23 -13.14 -9.91 -14.02
N ASP A 24 -12.11 -10.22 -14.81
CA ASP A 24 -11.68 -11.59 -15.10
C ASP A 24 -10.53 -12.02 -14.17
N ARG A 25 -10.00 -11.12 -13.35
CA ARG A 25 -8.93 -11.40 -12.40
C ARG A 25 -9.25 -10.83 -11.02
N ALA A 26 -8.92 -11.61 -10.00
CA ALA A 26 -8.97 -11.12 -8.62
C ALA A 26 -7.87 -10.09 -8.38
N CYS A 27 -8.22 -9.01 -7.70
CA CYS A 27 -7.31 -8.04 -7.10
C CYS A 27 -7.38 -8.17 -5.58
N TYR A 28 -6.30 -7.83 -4.89
CA TYR A 28 -6.14 -8.13 -3.46
C TYR A 28 -5.85 -6.89 -2.62
N SER A 29 -5.86 -5.71 -3.23
CA SER A 29 -5.62 -4.44 -2.54
C SER A 29 -6.68 -4.18 -1.47
N THR A 30 -6.24 -3.73 -0.31
CA THR A 30 -7.14 -3.22 0.73
C THR A 30 -7.49 -1.77 0.43
N PRO A 31 -8.77 -1.37 0.43
CA PRO A 31 -9.13 0.03 0.20
C PRO A 31 -8.63 0.93 1.32
N CYS A 32 -8.39 2.21 1.01
CA CYS A 32 -8.04 3.23 1.99
C CYS A 32 -9.05 4.38 1.98
N VAL A 33 -9.01 5.21 3.02
CA VAL A 33 -9.84 6.42 3.12
C VAL A 33 -9.03 7.61 2.61
N TYR A 34 -9.61 8.38 1.69
CA TYR A 34 -9.09 9.65 1.23
C TYR A 34 -9.99 10.78 1.73
N GLN A 35 -9.40 11.67 2.53
CA GLN A 35 -10.11 12.78 3.15
C GLN A 35 -9.59 14.11 2.64
N GLN A 36 -10.52 15.01 2.29
CA GLN A 36 -10.24 16.39 1.94
C GLN A 36 -11.15 17.31 2.74
N ALA A 37 -10.63 18.43 3.22
CA ALA A 37 -11.40 19.40 3.99
C ALA A 37 -12.64 19.85 3.22
N GLY A 38 -13.81 19.82 3.88
CA GLY A 38 -15.08 20.23 3.30
C GLY A 38 -15.69 19.25 2.30
N GLN A 39 -15.11 18.05 2.13
CA GLN A 39 -15.60 17.02 1.23
C GLN A 39 -16.01 15.74 1.99
N PRO A 40 -16.95 14.95 1.47
CA PRO A 40 -17.26 13.63 2.02
C PRO A 40 -16.07 12.69 1.98
N ASP A 41 -15.96 11.77 2.95
CA ASP A 41 -14.97 10.71 2.93
C ASP A 41 -15.09 9.87 1.66
N THR A 42 -13.96 9.63 1.02
CA THR A 42 -13.86 8.80 -0.19
C THR A 42 -13.15 7.51 0.13
N ILE A 43 -13.76 6.38 -0.21
CA ILE A 43 -13.08 5.09 -0.19
C ILE A 43 -12.37 4.89 -1.53
N VAL A 44 -11.07 4.67 -1.48
CA VAL A 44 -10.24 4.46 -2.67
C VAL A 44 -10.01 2.98 -2.88
N PHE A 45 -10.26 2.51 -4.09
CA PHE A 45 -10.01 1.15 -4.55
C PHE A 45 -9.02 1.15 -5.70
N THR A 46 -8.17 0.14 -5.79
CA THR A 46 -7.34 -0.15 -6.96
C THR A 46 -7.76 -1.46 -7.60
N HIS A 47 -7.82 -1.47 -8.92
CA HIS A 47 -8.27 -2.62 -9.68
C HIS A 47 -7.64 -2.64 -11.08
N SER A 48 -7.18 -3.79 -11.56
CA SER A 48 -6.48 -3.93 -12.85
C SER A 48 -7.33 -3.55 -14.08
N TYR A 49 -8.67 -3.60 -13.97
CA TYR A 49 -9.61 -3.26 -15.05
C TYR A 49 -10.23 -1.87 -14.92
N ARG A 50 -9.98 -1.17 -13.82
CA ARG A 50 -10.61 0.09 -13.51
C ARG A 50 -9.62 1.15 -13.01
N GLY A 51 -8.36 0.75 -12.87
CA GLY A 51 -7.32 1.63 -12.36
C GLY A 51 -7.55 2.00 -10.91
N ILE A 52 -7.66 3.29 -10.63
CA ILE A 52 -7.89 3.83 -9.28
C ILE A 52 -9.26 4.47 -9.26
N THR A 53 -10.11 4.04 -8.32
CA THR A 53 -11.51 4.49 -8.20
C THR A 53 -11.74 5.08 -6.82
N GLY A 54 -12.32 6.27 -6.77
CA GLY A 54 -12.84 6.90 -5.55
C GLY A 54 -14.35 6.83 -5.46
N VAL A 55 -14.85 6.33 -4.34
CA VAL A 55 -16.27 6.12 -4.07
C VAL A 55 -16.67 6.91 -2.84
N ASP A 56 -17.78 7.63 -2.89
CA ASP A 56 -18.37 8.26 -1.72
C ASP A 56 -18.69 7.19 -0.66
N ALA A 57 -18.12 7.33 0.53
CA ALA A 57 -18.21 6.31 1.57
C ALA A 57 -19.66 6.07 2.04
N ARG A 58 -20.50 7.07 1.97
CA ARG A 58 -21.88 7.03 2.47
C ARG A 58 -22.84 6.46 1.42
N SER A 59 -22.77 6.98 0.19
CA SER A 59 -23.75 6.67 -0.87
C SER A 59 -23.34 5.53 -1.80
N GLY A 60 -22.03 5.23 -1.91
CA GLY A 60 -21.51 4.32 -2.93
C GLY A 60 -21.40 4.96 -4.32
N THR A 61 -21.64 6.27 -4.45
CA THR A 61 -21.47 6.94 -5.74
C THR A 61 -20.00 6.96 -6.15
N VAL A 62 -19.68 6.56 -7.38
CA VAL A 62 -18.35 6.71 -7.95
C VAL A 62 -18.13 8.20 -8.21
N LEU A 63 -17.18 8.79 -7.49
CA LEU A 63 -16.82 10.21 -7.60
C LEU A 63 -15.85 10.46 -8.73
N TRP A 64 -14.92 9.54 -8.93
CA TRP A 64 -13.92 9.56 -9.99
C TRP A 64 -13.35 8.15 -10.21
N GLU A 65 -12.92 7.87 -11.44
CA GLU A 65 -12.30 6.60 -11.83
C GLU A 65 -11.30 6.86 -12.97
N LEU A 66 -10.05 6.44 -12.80
CA LEU A 66 -9.00 6.56 -13.81
C LEU A 66 -8.41 5.19 -14.10
N ASP A 67 -8.56 4.70 -15.33
CA ASP A 67 -7.90 3.48 -15.81
C ASP A 67 -6.43 3.78 -16.16
N VAL A 68 -5.60 3.90 -15.13
CA VAL A 68 -4.18 4.24 -15.25
C VAL A 68 -3.26 3.02 -15.39
N PHE A 69 -3.77 1.80 -15.28
CA PHE A 69 -2.93 0.62 -15.35
C PHE A 69 -2.82 0.01 -16.76
N GLY A 70 -3.75 0.33 -17.65
CA GLY A 70 -3.69 0.14 -19.10
C GLY A 70 -3.79 -1.30 -19.60
N THR A 71 -3.23 -2.29 -18.93
CA THR A 71 -3.29 -3.69 -19.35
C THR A 71 -4.00 -4.57 -18.33
N HIS A 72 -4.97 -5.34 -18.80
CA HIS A 72 -5.81 -6.16 -17.93
C HIS A 72 -5.15 -7.47 -17.47
N ASN A 73 -3.90 -7.73 -17.85
CA ASN A 73 -3.15 -8.91 -17.40
C ASN A 73 -2.49 -8.73 -16.02
N GLN A 74 -2.54 -7.53 -15.47
CA GLN A 74 -1.98 -7.18 -14.16
C GLN A 74 -2.96 -7.49 -13.03
N ARG A 75 -2.45 -7.41 -11.78
CA ARG A 75 -3.26 -7.45 -10.57
C ARG A 75 -2.90 -6.28 -9.68
N ALA A 76 -3.89 -5.58 -9.15
CA ALA A 76 -3.69 -4.66 -8.04
C ALA A 76 -3.63 -5.49 -6.74
N ILE A 77 -2.44 -5.63 -6.16
CA ILE A 77 -2.21 -6.36 -4.91
C ILE A 77 -1.85 -5.37 -3.80
N GLY A 78 -0.85 -4.52 -4.04
CA GLY A 78 -0.52 -3.41 -3.14
C GLY A 78 -1.72 -2.48 -2.94
N SER A 79 -1.96 -2.09 -1.70
CA SER A 79 -3.05 -1.18 -1.34
C SER A 79 -2.76 0.25 -1.81
N PRO A 80 -3.78 1.06 -2.13
CA PRO A 80 -3.56 2.48 -2.40
C PRO A 80 -3.11 3.20 -1.14
N VAL A 81 -2.26 4.21 -1.31
CA VAL A 81 -1.77 5.08 -0.24
C VAL A 81 -1.98 6.54 -0.58
N ILE A 82 -2.07 7.38 0.43
CA ILE A 82 -2.33 8.81 0.28
C ILE A 82 -1.05 9.60 0.56
N ALA A 83 -0.73 10.54 -0.33
CA ALA A 83 0.38 11.48 -0.18
C ALA A 83 -0.14 12.92 -0.35
N GLY A 84 -0.50 13.58 0.75
CA GLY A 84 -1.14 14.89 0.70
C GLY A 84 -2.44 14.84 -0.09
N THR A 85 -2.49 15.52 -1.24
CA THR A 85 -3.64 15.52 -2.15
C THR A 85 -3.59 14.42 -3.21
N LEU A 86 -2.50 13.66 -3.29
CA LEU A 86 -2.35 12.59 -4.27
C LEU A 86 -2.81 11.25 -3.73
N VAL A 87 -3.35 10.44 -4.62
CA VAL A 87 -3.64 9.03 -4.42
C VAL A 87 -2.66 8.21 -5.23
N ILE A 88 -1.96 7.29 -4.59
CA ILE A 88 -0.95 6.44 -5.23
C ILE A 88 -1.45 5.00 -5.22
N GLY A 89 -1.58 4.40 -6.39
CA GLY A 89 -1.96 3.00 -6.55
C GLY A 89 -0.90 2.19 -7.28
N SER A 90 -0.94 0.87 -7.11
CA SER A 90 -0.02 -0.03 -7.79
C SER A 90 -0.74 -1.18 -8.47
N SER A 91 -0.17 -1.63 -9.59
CA SER A 91 -0.61 -2.83 -10.29
C SER A 91 0.59 -3.48 -10.97
N GLY A 92 0.55 -4.80 -11.12
CA GLY A 92 1.65 -5.50 -11.76
C GLY A 92 1.40 -6.98 -11.99
N PHE A 93 2.44 -7.62 -12.48
CA PHE A 93 2.51 -9.07 -12.65
C PHE A 93 3.93 -9.54 -12.35
N THR A 94 4.09 -10.75 -11.85
CA THR A 94 5.38 -11.28 -11.34
C THR A 94 6.51 -11.20 -12.38
N SER A 95 6.23 -11.54 -13.62
CA SER A 95 7.20 -11.55 -14.74
C SER A 95 6.93 -10.47 -15.80
N GLY A 96 6.09 -9.49 -15.49
CA GLY A 96 5.63 -8.49 -16.45
C GLY A 96 5.78 -7.06 -15.95
N ILE A 97 5.02 -6.19 -16.58
CA ILE A 97 4.96 -4.76 -16.25
C ILE A 97 4.47 -4.58 -14.81
N LYS A 98 5.11 -3.69 -14.09
CA LYS A 98 4.70 -3.22 -12.76
C LYS A 98 4.59 -1.71 -12.82
N ASN A 99 3.54 -1.17 -12.23
CA ASN A 99 3.31 0.26 -12.19
C ASN A 99 2.99 0.71 -10.78
N VAL A 100 3.57 1.82 -10.36
CA VAL A 100 3.08 2.66 -9.27
C VAL A 100 2.70 3.99 -9.90
N VAL A 101 1.45 4.39 -9.74
CA VAL A 101 0.91 5.58 -10.39
C VAL A 101 0.33 6.51 -9.33
N ALA A 102 0.74 7.76 -9.36
CA ALA A 102 0.15 8.82 -8.56
C ALA A 102 -0.84 9.62 -9.39
N ILE A 103 -2.02 9.82 -8.86
CA ILE A 103 -3.07 10.63 -9.46
C ILE A 103 -3.44 11.79 -8.55
N SER A 104 -3.86 12.90 -9.15
CA SER A 104 -4.58 13.97 -8.47
C SER A 104 -6.06 13.79 -8.79
N PRO A 105 -6.89 13.30 -7.85
CA PRO A 105 -8.31 13.18 -8.09
C PRO A 105 -8.97 14.56 -8.04
N ASP A 106 -9.80 14.88 -9.04
CA ASP A 106 -10.63 16.06 -9.02
C ASP A 106 -12.11 15.66 -8.98
N ARG A 107 -12.84 16.23 -8.04
CA ARG A 107 -14.26 15.97 -7.82
C ARG A 107 -15.18 17.02 -8.44
N SER A 108 -14.65 18.17 -8.83
CA SER A 108 -15.46 19.33 -9.21
C SER A 108 -16.10 19.20 -10.59
N ALA A 109 -15.55 18.33 -11.45
CA ALA A 109 -16.00 18.21 -12.85
C ALA A 109 -16.04 16.75 -13.35
N GLY A 110 -16.21 15.76 -12.48
CA GLY A 110 -16.15 14.35 -12.85
C GLY A 110 -14.73 13.89 -13.21
N ASN A 111 -14.61 12.90 -14.10
CA ASN A 111 -13.29 12.32 -14.45
C ASN A 111 -12.38 13.25 -15.27
N GLU A 112 -12.90 14.32 -15.86
CA GLU A 112 -12.16 15.13 -16.84
C GLU A 112 -10.98 15.92 -16.25
N LEU A 113 -11.01 16.22 -14.94
CA LEU A 113 -9.94 16.95 -14.27
C LEU A 113 -9.03 16.05 -13.42
N SER A 114 -9.43 14.83 -13.16
CA SER A 114 -8.56 13.84 -12.50
C SER A 114 -7.46 13.42 -13.46
N LYS A 115 -6.19 13.47 -13.04
CA LYS A 115 -5.05 13.21 -13.92
C LYS A 115 -3.95 12.40 -13.25
N GLU A 116 -3.23 11.63 -14.07
CA GLU A 116 -1.94 11.04 -13.70
C GLU A 116 -0.91 12.16 -13.51
N ILE A 117 -0.21 12.14 -12.38
CA ILE A 117 0.85 13.11 -12.05
C ILE A 117 2.20 12.52 -12.40
N TYR A 118 2.47 11.27 -11.94
CA TYR A 118 3.68 10.54 -12.30
C TYR A 118 3.45 9.04 -12.28
N ARG A 119 4.36 8.32 -12.92
CA ARG A 119 4.39 6.87 -13.03
C ARG A 119 5.79 6.34 -12.75
N ILE A 120 5.88 5.27 -11.96
CA ILE A 120 7.10 4.52 -11.71
C ILE A 120 6.90 3.11 -12.25
N ASP A 121 7.70 2.71 -13.22
CA ASP A 121 7.69 1.38 -13.85
C ASP A 121 8.94 0.56 -13.53
N LYS A 122 10.04 1.22 -13.16
CA LYS A 122 11.31 0.58 -12.80
C LYS A 122 11.35 0.28 -11.31
N SER A 123 11.69 -0.96 -10.97
CA SER A 123 11.77 -1.42 -9.57
C SER A 123 10.46 -1.24 -8.76
N ALA A 124 9.34 -1.07 -9.44
CA ALA A 124 8.03 -0.98 -8.82
C ALA A 124 7.67 -2.30 -8.12
N PRO A 125 7.05 -2.28 -6.94
CA PRO A 125 6.55 -3.48 -6.27
C PRO A 125 5.33 -4.05 -7.00
N HIS A 126 5.18 -5.38 -6.95
CA HIS A 126 3.95 -6.05 -7.33
C HIS A 126 3.08 -6.39 -6.12
N ILE A 127 3.69 -6.94 -5.07
CA ILE A 127 2.98 -7.40 -3.87
C ILE A 127 3.10 -6.40 -2.72
N PRO A 128 4.31 -5.94 -2.31
CA PRO A 128 4.41 -5.02 -1.20
C PRO A 128 3.68 -3.70 -1.47
N THR A 129 2.89 -3.27 -0.50
CA THR A 129 2.22 -1.96 -0.54
C THR A 129 3.26 -0.84 -0.42
N PRO A 130 3.20 0.22 -1.24
CA PRO A 130 3.97 1.44 -1.05
C PRO A 130 3.73 2.05 0.34
N LEU A 131 4.70 2.81 0.85
CA LEU A 131 4.57 3.49 2.13
C LEU A 131 4.97 4.95 2.01
N VAL A 132 4.14 5.85 2.58
CA VAL A 132 4.42 7.29 2.62
C VAL A 132 4.80 7.69 4.05
N TYR A 133 5.92 8.39 4.20
CA TYR A 133 6.39 8.91 5.48
C TYR A 133 7.11 10.25 5.28
N HIS A 134 6.63 11.31 5.94
CA HIS A 134 7.19 12.67 5.88
C HIS A 134 7.51 13.16 4.45
N GLY A 135 6.55 13.06 3.54
CA GLY A 135 6.69 13.50 2.15
C GLY A 135 7.52 12.58 1.26
N ARG A 136 8.05 11.48 1.79
CA ARG A 136 8.80 10.47 1.05
C ARG A 136 7.90 9.28 0.72
N LEU A 137 8.03 8.76 -0.49
CA LEU A 137 7.41 7.52 -0.95
C LEU A 137 8.46 6.42 -0.96
N PHE A 138 8.21 5.35 -0.22
CA PHE A 138 9.06 4.16 -0.19
C PHE A 138 8.43 3.04 -0.99
N LEU A 139 9.17 2.53 -1.98
CA LEU A 139 8.81 1.40 -2.80
C LEU A 139 9.75 0.23 -2.49
N TRP A 140 9.22 -0.76 -1.78
CA TRP A 140 9.97 -1.99 -1.47
C TRP A 140 9.59 -3.07 -2.48
N SER A 141 10.45 -3.35 -3.44
CA SER A 141 10.15 -4.31 -4.50
C SER A 141 10.16 -5.76 -3.99
N ASP A 142 9.49 -6.64 -4.71
CA ASP A 142 9.41 -8.09 -4.43
C ASP A 142 10.79 -8.75 -4.33
N ILE A 143 11.80 -8.21 -5.01
CA ILE A 143 13.18 -8.73 -5.11
C ILE A 143 14.19 -7.94 -4.27
N GLY A 144 13.72 -7.18 -3.30
CA GLY A 144 14.55 -6.47 -2.34
C GLY A 144 15.34 -5.28 -2.89
N VAL A 145 14.76 -4.57 -3.86
CA VAL A 145 15.19 -3.21 -4.20
C VAL A 145 14.29 -2.24 -3.43
N LEU A 146 14.88 -1.32 -2.69
CA LEU A 146 14.18 -0.26 -1.96
C LEU A 146 14.49 1.07 -2.61
N SER A 147 13.45 1.79 -3.02
CA SER A 147 13.52 3.14 -3.55
C SER A 147 12.87 4.13 -2.59
N CYS A 148 13.49 5.29 -2.41
CA CYS A 148 12.93 6.44 -1.72
C CYS A 148 12.79 7.56 -2.72
N LEU A 149 11.58 8.10 -2.85
CA LEU A 149 11.23 9.14 -3.82
C LEU A 149 10.52 10.29 -3.10
N ASP A 150 10.48 11.45 -3.71
CA ASP A 150 9.54 12.49 -3.32
C ASP A 150 8.11 12.03 -3.63
N ALA A 151 7.23 12.10 -2.64
CA ALA A 151 5.88 11.56 -2.78
C ALA A 151 4.95 12.42 -3.64
N GLN A 152 5.32 13.69 -3.92
CA GLN A 152 4.53 14.61 -4.74
C GLN A 152 4.95 14.58 -6.21
N THR A 153 6.25 14.37 -6.48
CA THR A 153 6.81 14.46 -7.83
C THR A 153 7.23 13.12 -8.41
N GLY A 154 7.45 12.10 -7.57
CA GLY A 154 7.99 10.82 -7.97
C GLY A 154 9.50 10.83 -8.23
N GLU A 155 10.17 11.97 -8.03
CA GLU A 155 11.60 12.09 -8.23
C GLU A 155 12.40 11.27 -7.21
N PRO A 156 13.40 10.49 -7.63
CA PRO A 156 14.15 9.63 -6.72
C PRO A 156 15.12 10.42 -5.85
N HIS A 157 15.05 10.21 -4.54
CA HIS A 157 16.09 10.62 -3.60
C HIS A 157 17.24 9.62 -3.60
N TRP A 158 16.92 8.34 -3.49
CA TRP A 158 17.89 7.24 -3.55
C TRP A 158 17.21 5.91 -3.86
N GLN A 159 18.01 4.96 -4.32
CA GLN A 159 17.64 3.58 -4.53
C GLN A 159 18.81 2.67 -4.12
N GLY A 160 18.49 1.49 -3.57
CA GLY A 160 19.51 0.52 -3.22
C GLY A 160 18.92 -0.87 -3.02
N ARG A 161 19.80 -1.86 -2.89
CA ARG A 161 19.42 -3.26 -2.70
C ARG A 161 19.53 -3.65 -1.22
N VAL A 162 18.40 -4.07 -0.65
CA VAL A 162 18.36 -4.66 0.69
C VAL A 162 18.45 -6.19 0.67
N GLY A 163 18.33 -6.81 -0.52
CA GLY A 163 18.32 -8.27 -0.69
C GLY A 163 17.02 -8.92 -0.22
N GLY A 164 16.93 -10.25 -0.35
CA GLY A 164 15.75 -11.03 -0.01
C GLY A 164 14.62 -10.94 -1.05
N ASN A 165 13.54 -11.71 -0.80
CA ASN A 165 12.32 -11.66 -1.57
C ASN A 165 11.16 -11.37 -0.61
N TYR A 166 10.20 -10.54 -1.02
CA TYR A 166 9.18 -10.00 -0.13
C TYR A 166 7.77 -10.21 -0.66
N PHE A 167 6.90 -10.74 0.20
CA PHE A 167 5.45 -10.76 0.03
C PHE A 167 4.76 -9.82 1.04
N GLY A 168 5.35 -9.66 2.23
CA GLY A 168 4.88 -8.69 3.21
C GLY A 168 5.18 -7.26 2.80
N SER A 169 4.37 -6.33 3.26
CA SER A 169 4.57 -4.89 3.07
C SER A 169 5.46 -4.30 4.17
N PRO A 170 6.21 -3.22 3.92
CA PRO A 170 6.91 -2.50 4.98
C PRO A 170 5.93 -1.77 5.90
N VAL A 171 6.32 -1.62 7.17
CA VAL A 171 5.68 -0.69 8.11
C VAL A 171 6.72 0.31 8.61
N CYS A 172 6.28 1.53 8.95
CA CYS A 172 7.16 2.55 9.53
C CYS A 172 6.81 2.79 10.99
N VAL A 173 7.81 2.68 11.87
CA VAL A 173 7.68 2.96 13.29
C VAL A 173 8.83 3.86 13.74
N ALA A 174 8.51 5.04 14.24
CA ALA A 174 9.50 6.01 14.73
C ALA A 174 10.67 6.25 13.76
N GLY A 175 10.36 6.48 12.48
CA GLY A 175 11.35 6.75 11.45
C GLY A 175 12.15 5.54 10.95
N ARG A 176 11.72 4.32 11.30
CA ARG A 176 12.35 3.08 10.85
C ARG A 176 11.36 2.25 10.06
N LEU A 177 11.78 1.81 8.88
CA LEU A 177 11.03 0.84 8.07
C LEU A 177 11.38 -0.58 8.52
N TYR A 178 10.36 -1.40 8.67
CA TYR A 178 10.49 -2.83 8.98
C TYR A 178 9.81 -3.63 7.90
N CYS A 179 10.51 -4.57 7.29
CA CYS A 179 9.95 -5.52 6.33
C CYS A 179 10.52 -6.91 6.57
N ILE A 180 9.70 -7.96 6.42
CA ILE A 180 10.13 -9.34 6.60
C ILE A 180 10.25 -9.99 5.23
N ASP A 181 11.40 -10.61 4.94
CA ASP A 181 11.56 -11.39 3.72
C ASP A 181 10.97 -12.81 3.85
N GLN A 182 10.93 -13.54 2.73
CA GLN A 182 10.38 -14.90 2.69
C GLN A 182 11.18 -15.92 3.52
N HIS A 183 12.44 -15.64 3.86
CA HIS A 183 13.25 -16.47 4.75
C HIS A 183 13.06 -16.14 6.23
N GLY A 184 12.27 -15.09 6.54
CA GLY A 184 12.01 -14.65 7.91
C GLY A 184 13.08 -13.70 8.44
N VAL A 185 13.80 -13.01 7.58
CA VAL A 185 14.74 -11.96 7.98
C VAL A 185 14.00 -10.64 8.05
N VAL A 186 13.93 -10.02 9.21
CA VAL A 186 13.39 -8.67 9.41
C VAL A 186 14.48 -7.66 9.09
N VAL A 187 14.35 -6.96 7.97
CA VAL A 187 15.25 -5.88 7.58
C VAL A 187 14.73 -4.57 8.14
N VAL A 188 15.61 -3.82 8.81
CA VAL A 188 15.31 -2.51 9.39
C VAL A 188 16.09 -1.43 8.66
N VAL A 189 15.42 -0.40 8.16
CA VAL A 189 16.03 0.68 7.38
C VAL A 189 15.66 2.02 7.99
N ASP A 190 16.60 2.98 8.00
CA ASP A 190 16.32 4.37 8.40
C ASP A 190 15.51 5.08 7.30
N ALA A 191 14.27 5.47 7.63
CA ALA A 191 13.38 6.20 6.71
C ALA A 191 13.77 7.69 6.57
N THR A 192 14.64 8.21 7.43
CA THR A 192 15.02 9.63 7.44
C THR A 192 16.34 9.89 6.73
N ALA A 193 17.14 8.86 6.51
CA ALA A 193 18.46 8.96 5.91
C ALA A 193 18.44 9.53 4.47
N ALA A 194 19.53 10.20 4.09
CA ALA A 194 19.71 10.76 2.75
C ALA A 194 20.15 9.70 1.71
N ARG A 195 20.43 8.49 2.14
CA ARG A 195 20.80 7.32 1.31
C ARG A 195 20.27 6.05 1.97
N LEU A 196 20.30 4.93 1.26
CA LEU A 196 19.94 3.64 1.87
C LEU A 196 20.84 3.33 3.07
N GLU A 197 20.24 3.23 4.24
CA GLU A 197 20.92 2.85 5.49
C GLU A 197 20.17 1.69 6.15
N VAL A 198 20.77 0.50 6.08
CA VAL A 198 20.26 -0.70 6.75
C VAL A 198 20.77 -0.72 8.17
N LEU A 199 19.86 -0.55 9.13
CA LEU A 199 20.20 -0.49 10.57
C LEU A 199 20.35 -1.88 11.18
N ALA A 200 19.55 -2.86 10.72
CA ALA A 200 19.61 -4.21 11.27
C ALA A 200 19.03 -5.25 10.30
N ARG A 201 19.45 -6.51 10.53
CA ARG A 201 18.87 -7.72 9.96
C ARG A 201 18.67 -8.71 11.10
N ASN A 202 17.42 -9.09 11.36
CA ASN A 202 17.05 -9.95 12.49
C ASN A 202 16.41 -11.22 11.95
N GLU A 203 17.07 -12.35 12.13
CA GLU A 203 16.57 -13.65 11.69
C GLU A 203 15.54 -14.19 12.68
N LEU A 204 14.37 -14.59 12.21
CA LEU A 204 13.32 -15.22 13.01
C LEU A 204 13.43 -16.77 12.97
N GLY A 205 14.31 -17.31 12.14
CA GLY A 205 14.58 -18.74 12.00
C GLY A 205 13.50 -19.52 11.27
N GLU A 206 12.52 -18.85 10.67
CA GLU A 206 11.42 -19.46 9.95
C GLU A 206 10.89 -18.56 8.84
N ALA A 207 10.41 -19.15 7.76
CA ALA A 207 9.81 -18.43 6.62
C ALA A 207 8.62 -17.56 7.02
N SER A 208 8.49 -16.42 6.36
CA SER A 208 7.37 -15.48 6.53
C SER A 208 6.88 -14.95 5.19
N SER A 209 5.58 -14.63 5.12
CA SER A 209 4.96 -13.88 4.03
C SER A 209 4.06 -12.77 4.60
N SER A 210 4.31 -12.37 5.83
CA SER A 210 3.42 -11.49 6.60
C SER A 210 3.94 -10.07 6.62
N THR A 211 3.03 -9.11 6.64
CA THR A 211 3.33 -7.72 7.00
C THR A 211 3.44 -7.61 8.52
N PRO A 212 4.45 -6.92 9.08
CA PRO A 212 4.48 -6.59 10.50
C PRO A 212 3.23 -5.82 10.92
N ALA A 213 2.72 -6.07 12.12
CA ALA A 213 1.61 -5.31 12.68
C ALA A 213 2.08 -4.53 13.92
N VAL A 214 1.51 -3.34 14.14
CA VAL A 214 1.83 -2.51 15.31
C VAL A 214 0.55 -2.11 16.01
N SER A 215 0.49 -2.40 17.30
CA SER A 215 -0.65 -2.03 18.14
C SER A 215 -0.22 -1.87 19.60
N ASN A 216 -0.75 -0.86 20.29
CA ASN A 216 -0.53 -0.62 21.72
C ASN A 216 0.96 -0.67 22.14
N GLY A 217 1.84 -0.02 21.35
CA GLY A 217 3.27 0.04 21.65
C GLY A 217 4.02 -1.28 21.44
N LYS A 218 3.39 -2.27 20.84
CA LYS A 218 3.99 -3.57 20.51
C LYS A 218 4.02 -3.78 19.00
N MET A 219 5.07 -4.44 18.51
CA MET A 219 5.19 -4.94 17.15
C MET A 219 4.95 -6.44 17.16
N TYR A 220 4.14 -6.90 16.23
CA TYR A 220 3.81 -8.31 16.05
C TYR A 220 4.40 -8.78 14.72
N LEU A 221 5.21 -9.84 14.79
CA LEU A 221 5.85 -10.48 13.65
C LEU A 221 5.37 -11.91 13.56
N ARG A 222 4.90 -12.33 12.38
CA ARG A 222 4.40 -13.68 12.16
C ARG A 222 5.32 -14.44 11.21
N THR A 223 5.71 -15.63 11.59
CA THR A 223 6.32 -16.63 10.74
C THR A 223 5.34 -17.77 10.45
N ARG A 224 5.80 -18.83 9.81
CA ARG A 224 4.93 -19.96 9.43
C ARG A 224 4.20 -20.58 10.63
N SER A 225 4.89 -20.77 11.76
CA SER A 225 4.32 -21.43 12.93
C SER A 225 4.31 -20.56 14.19
N ARG A 226 4.90 -19.36 14.20
CA ARG A 226 5.06 -18.52 15.39
C ARG A 226 4.52 -17.12 15.21
N LEU A 227 4.05 -16.54 16.32
CA LEU A 227 3.74 -15.14 16.46
C LEU A 227 4.64 -14.52 17.54
N TYR A 228 5.46 -13.57 17.16
CA TYR A 228 6.31 -12.81 18.07
C TYR A 228 5.60 -11.52 18.48
N SER A 229 5.68 -11.16 19.76
CA SER A 229 5.23 -9.88 20.31
C SER A 229 6.44 -9.15 20.88
N LEU A 230 6.84 -8.07 20.26
CA LEU A 230 7.99 -7.25 20.65
C LEU A 230 7.51 -5.93 21.23
N GLY A 231 8.01 -5.55 22.40
CA GLY A 231 7.67 -4.29 23.07
C GLY A 231 8.65 -3.99 24.19
N ASN A 232 8.62 -2.77 24.72
CA ASN A 232 9.43 -2.39 25.87
C ASN A 232 8.96 -3.12 27.12
N LYS A 233 9.87 -3.74 27.87
CA LYS A 233 9.61 -4.43 29.14
C LYS A 233 8.98 -3.51 30.22
N ASN A 234 9.10 -2.19 30.08
CA ASN A 234 8.68 -1.23 31.11
C ASN A 234 7.19 -0.81 31.04
N GLN A 235 6.38 -1.37 30.14
CA GLN A 235 4.93 -1.07 30.06
C GLN A 235 4.02 -2.15 30.67
N GLU A 236 4.54 -3.22 31.23
CA GLU A 236 3.72 -4.29 31.83
C GLU A 236 3.28 -4.05 33.27
N THR A 237 3.62 -2.93 33.88
CA THR A 237 3.24 -2.63 35.26
C THR A 237 2.45 -1.33 35.38
N LYS A 238 1.22 -1.32 34.88
CA LYS A 238 0.11 -0.47 35.40
C LYS A 238 -1.20 -1.13 34.97
N LYS A 239 -1.62 -2.10 35.72
CA LYS A 239 -3.02 -2.45 35.88
C LYS A 239 -3.51 -1.92 37.22
#